data_372a8347ddcdd188ff81f9d0c91d2d0c
#
_entry.id   372a8347ddcdd188ff81f9d0c91d2d0c
#
_cell.length_a   1.000
_cell.length_b   1.000
_cell.length_c   1.000
_cell.angle_alpha   90.00
_cell.angle_beta   90.00
_cell.angle_gamma   90.00
#
_symmetry.space_group_name_H-M   'P 1'
#
loop_
_entity.id
_entity.type
_entity.pdbx_description
1 polymer ?
#
loop_
_entity_poly.entity_id
_entity_poly.type
_entity_poly.pdbx_seq_one_letter_code
_entity_poly.pdbx_strand_id
1 'polypeptide(L)'
;KFCPKLDPENRKNYLLIAAGSGITPVLSIAKTALETEPESTVTLIYGNKGFASIIFREEIEGLKNTYMSRFRLIHVLSRENLGLDLFKGRIDGPKCAALGKSMIDYKAVDEVFLCGPEEMINAVAVQLEEEGIAKSSIHFELFTSPLGKLQANETQPVTEDDKDVEVQLTL
;
A
#
# COMPACT_ATOMS: atom_id res chain seq x y z
N LYS A 1 1.52 14.73 5.38
CA LYS A 1 1.11 14.78 3.96
C LYS A 1 1.71 13.55 3.27
N PHE A 2 0.88 12.79 2.55
CA PHE A 2 1.31 11.58 1.85
C PHE A 2 1.97 11.94 0.50
N CYS A 3 3.12 12.58 0.59
CA CYS A 3 3.92 12.98 -0.57
C CYS A 3 5.34 13.30 -0.08
N PRO A 4 6.39 12.73 -0.67
CA PRO A 4 7.76 13.06 -0.33
C PRO A 4 8.10 14.50 -0.75
N LYS A 5 9.09 15.09 -0.08
CA LYS A 5 9.75 16.29 -0.58
C LYS A 5 10.84 15.85 -1.53
N LEU A 6 10.56 15.97 -2.80
CA LEU A 6 11.50 15.59 -3.86
C LEU A 6 12.50 16.71 -4.14
N ASP A 7 13.75 16.33 -4.35
CA ASP A 7 14.83 17.22 -4.75
C ASP A 7 15.82 16.40 -5.62
N PRO A 8 16.26 16.91 -6.77
CA PRO A 8 17.23 16.21 -7.63
C PRO A 8 18.55 15.85 -6.94
N GLU A 9 18.91 16.55 -5.85
CA GLU A 9 20.11 16.28 -5.06
C GLU A 9 19.91 15.22 -3.97
N ASN A 10 18.67 14.74 -3.76
CA ASN A 10 18.40 13.70 -2.79
C ASN A 10 19.05 12.37 -3.21
N ARG A 11 19.49 11.62 -2.18
CA ARG A 11 20.03 10.26 -2.28
C ARG A 11 19.35 9.38 -1.25
N LYS A 12 18.04 9.19 -1.42
CA LYS A 12 17.18 8.49 -0.47
C LYS A 12 16.86 7.07 -0.90
N ASN A 13 16.67 6.21 0.09
CA ASN A 13 16.13 4.88 -0.07
C ASN A 13 14.67 4.89 0.37
N TYR A 14 13.76 4.86 -0.59
CA TYR A 14 12.32 4.82 -0.34
C TYR A 14 11.82 3.39 -0.20
N LEU A 15 11.05 3.12 0.85
CA LEU A 15 10.31 1.88 1.02
C LEU A 15 8.82 2.18 0.81
N LEU A 16 8.24 1.59 -0.21
CA LEU A 16 6.83 1.74 -0.56
C LEU A 16 6.11 0.41 -0.31
N ILE A 17 5.00 0.44 0.40
CA ILE A 17 4.22 -0.76 0.71
C ILE A 17 2.77 -0.51 0.35
N ALA A 18 2.22 -1.31 -0.56
CA ALA A 18 0.86 -1.19 -1.04
C ALA A 18 0.11 -2.53 -1.00
N ALA A 19 -1.19 -2.49 -0.83
CA ALA A 19 -2.06 -3.65 -1.03
C ALA A 19 -3.29 -3.27 -1.87
N GLY A 20 -3.56 -4.07 -2.90
CA GLY A 20 -4.68 -3.86 -3.83
C GLY A 20 -4.71 -2.45 -4.43
N SER A 21 -5.81 -1.73 -4.27
CA SER A 21 -6.00 -0.37 -4.80
C SER A 21 -5.11 0.70 -4.16
N GLY A 22 -4.50 0.42 -3.00
CA GLY A 22 -3.51 1.29 -2.37
C GLY A 22 -2.25 1.52 -3.21
N ILE A 23 -2.10 0.79 -4.29
CA ILE A 23 -1.02 0.99 -5.27
C ILE A 23 -1.08 2.36 -5.96
N THR A 24 -2.27 2.94 -6.13
CA THR A 24 -2.45 4.18 -6.91
C THR A 24 -1.58 5.34 -6.43
N PRO A 25 -1.68 5.81 -5.16
CA PRO A 25 -0.82 6.88 -4.69
C PRO A 25 0.64 6.45 -4.54
N VAL A 26 0.87 5.19 -4.19
CA VAL A 26 2.22 4.64 -4.01
C VAL A 26 2.99 4.58 -5.33
N LEU A 27 2.33 4.16 -6.42
CA LEU A 27 2.93 4.14 -7.76
C LEU A 27 3.27 5.55 -8.25
N SER A 28 2.41 6.53 -7.97
CA SER A 28 2.69 7.93 -8.28
C SER A 28 3.96 8.42 -7.58
N ILE A 29 4.13 8.08 -6.29
CA ILE A 29 5.36 8.41 -5.54
C ILE A 29 6.57 7.73 -6.16
N ALA A 30 6.47 6.42 -6.48
CA ALA A 30 7.57 5.67 -7.08
C ALA A 30 8.06 6.30 -8.39
N LYS A 31 7.12 6.62 -9.29
CA LYS A 31 7.44 7.24 -10.59
C LYS A 31 8.12 8.59 -10.40
N THR A 32 7.50 9.46 -9.62
CA THR A 32 8.01 10.81 -9.44
C THR A 32 9.37 10.83 -8.74
N ALA A 33 9.60 9.96 -7.74
CA ALA A 33 10.89 9.84 -7.08
C ALA A 33 11.99 9.35 -8.05
N LEU A 34 11.70 8.30 -8.82
CA LEU A 34 12.66 7.75 -9.79
C LEU A 34 12.99 8.72 -10.93
N GLU A 35 12.03 9.53 -11.35
CA GLU A 35 12.20 10.54 -12.41
C GLU A 35 12.95 11.79 -11.91
N THR A 36 12.64 12.24 -10.68
CA THR A 36 13.17 13.50 -10.14
C THR A 36 14.53 13.32 -9.48
N GLU A 37 14.77 12.19 -8.83
CA GLU A 37 15.94 11.95 -7.97
C GLU A 37 16.83 10.84 -8.56
N PRO A 38 17.86 11.19 -9.36
CA PRO A 38 18.66 10.20 -10.09
C PRO A 38 19.48 9.26 -9.21
N GLU A 39 19.79 9.66 -7.96
CA GLU A 39 20.59 8.87 -7.02
C GLU A 39 19.76 8.13 -5.97
N SER A 40 18.44 8.37 -5.94
CA SER A 40 17.53 7.69 -5.00
C SER A 40 17.09 6.32 -5.50
N THR A 41 16.78 5.42 -4.56
CA THR A 41 16.28 4.08 -4.85
C THR A 41 14.89 3.88 -4.28
N VAL A 42 14.12 2.99 -4.89
CA VAL A 42 12.77 2.66 -4.48
C VAL A 42 12.62 1.14 -4.35
N THR A 43 12.18 0.67 -3.21
CA THR A 43 11.73 -0.71 -3.01
C THR A 43 10.21 -0.71 -2.83
N LEU A 44 9.49 -1.40 -3.70
CA LEU A 44 8.04 -1.57 -3.64
C LEU A 44 7.69 -2.99 -3.19
N ILE A 45 7.01 -3.12 -2.05
CA ILE A 45 6.34 -4.34 -1.61
C ILE A 45 4.87 -4.23 -1.98
N TYR A 46 4.37 -5.11 -2.86
CA TYR A 46 3.01 -5.02 -3.35
C TYR A 46 2.20 -6.29 -3.11
N GLY A 47 1.19 -6.17 -2.24
CA GLY A 47 0.30 -7.25 -1.84
C GLY A 47 -0.94 -7.36 -2.72
N ASN A 48 -1.24 -8.58 -3.21
CA ASN A 48 -2.43 -8.89 -3.99
C ASN A 48 -2.98 -10.28 -3.66
N LYS A 49 -4.18 -10.59 -4.16
CA LYS A 49 -4.75 -11.95 -4.04
C LYS A 49 -4.00 -12.94 -4.93
N GLY A 50 -3.73 -12.57 -6.15
CA GLY A 50 -3.06 -13.36 -7.16
C GLY A 50 -2.53 -12.49 -8.28
N PHE A 51 -1.76 -13.07 -9.18
CA PHE A 51 -1.08 -12.35 -10.27
C PHE A 51 -2.06 -11.63 -11.22
N ALA A 52 -3.22 -12.25 -11.49
CA ALA A 52 -4.27 -11.66 -12.33
C ALA A 52 -4.96 -10.44 -11.69
N SER A 53 -4.83 -10.25 -10.37
CA SER A 53 -5.42 -9.12 -9.64
C SER A 53 -4.48 -7.93 -9.45
N ILE A 54 -3.27 -7.98 -10.00
CA ILE A 54 -2.29 -6.89 -9.92
C ILE A 54 -2.75 -5.71 -10.78
N ILE A 55 -3.09 -4.60 -10.14
CA ILE A 55 -3.46 -3.35 -10.80
C ILE A 55 -2.18 -2.67 -11.31
N PHE A 56 -2.22 -2.05 -12.49
CA PHE A 56 -1.08 -1.38 -13.14
C PHE A 56 0.15 -2.30 -13.36
N ARG A 57 -0.08 -3.59 -13.58
CA ARG A 57 1.02 -4.55 -13.73
C ARG A 57 2.01 -4.16 -14.81
N GLU A 58 1.54 -3.86 -16.01
CA GLU A 58 2.41 -3.48 -17.14
C GLU A 58 3.22 -2.21 -16.85
N GLU A 59 2.60 -1.25 -16.18
CA GLU A 59 3.24 0.01 -15.81
C GLU A 59 4.34 -0.21 -14.77
N ILE A 60 4.08 -1.05 -13.75
CA ILE A 60 5.06 -1.41 -12.72
C ILE A 60 6.23 -2.21 -13.31
N GLU A 61 5.95 -3.15 -14.21
CA GLU A 61 6.98 -3.89 -14.95
C GLU A 61 7.80 -2.97 -15.86
N GLY A 62 7.15 -1.98 -16.50
CA GLY A 62 7.81 -0.93 -17.28
C GLY A 62 8.78 -0.11 -16.43
N LEU A 63 8.37 0.31 -15.23
CA LEU A 63 9.26 0.99 -14.28
C LEU A 63 10.46 0.12 -13.89
N LYS A 64 10.22 -1.17 -13.62
CA LYS A 64 11.30 -2.10 -13.28
C LYS A 64 12.31 -2.23 -14.43
N ASN A 65 11.85 -2.27 -15.67
CA ASN A 65 12.72 -2.35 -16.83
C ASN A 65 13.51 -1.05 -17.06
N THR A 66 12.88 0.09 -16.83
CA THR A 66 13.51 1.41 -17.00
C THR A 66 14.54 1.70 -15.90
N TYR A 67 14.22 1.35 -14.66
CA TYR A 67 15.03 1.68 -13.47
C TYR A 67 15.60 0.44 -12.76
N MET A 68 16.09 -0.56 -13.50
CA MET A 68 16.52 -1.87 -12.97
C MET A 68 17.47 -1.79 -11.78
N SER A 69 18.40 -0.83 -11.76
CA SER A 69 19.38 -0.66 -10.67
C SER A 69 18.82 0.09 -9.45
N ARG A 70 17.71 0.82 -9.61
CA ARG A 70 17.16 1.72 -8.60
C ARG A 70 15.74 1.38 -8.17
N PHE A 71 15.04 0.49 -8.89
CA PHE A 71 13.69 0.06 -8.56
C PHE A 71 13.65 -1.44 -8.30
N ARG A 72 13.30 -1.81 -7.06
CA ARG A 72 13.09 -3.20 -6.64
C ARG A 72 11.60 -3.44 -6.41
N LEU A 73 11.08 -4.51 -6.99
CA LEU A 73 9.68 -4.93 -6.86
C LEU A 73 9.60 -6.28 -6.14
N ILE A 74 8.78 -6.36 -5.08
CA ILE A 74 8.51 -7.56 -4.31
C ILE A 74 7.00 -7.78 -4.30
N HIS A 75 6.52 -8.83 -4.96
CA HIS A 75 5.13 -9.25 -4.88
C HIS A 75 4.89 -10.19 -3.71
N VAL A 76 3.79 -9.96 -2.97
CA VAL A 76 3.28 -10.86 -1.93
C VAL A 76 1.86 -11.27 -2.31
N LEU A 77 1.65 -12.56 -2.60
CA LEU A 77 0.38 -13.06 -3.11
C LEU A 77 -0.32 -13.96 -2.08
N SER A 78 -1.57 -13.61 -1.71
CA SER A 78 -2.26 -14.33 -0.64
C SER A 78 -2.92 -15.63 -1.08
N ARG A 79 -3.15 -15.83 -2.38
CA ARG A 79 -3.82 -17.01 -2.94
C ARG A 79 -2.96 -17.80 -3.93
N GLU A 80 -1.78 -17.33 -4.22
CA GLU A 80 -0.83 -17.98 -5.12
C GLU A 80 0.51 -18.20 -4.43
N ASN A 81 1.24 -19.23 -4.86
CA ASN A 81 2.57 -19.54 -4.34
C ASN A 81 3.62 -19.23 -5.42
N LEU A 82 4.49 -18.27 -5.14
CA LEU A 82 5.62 -17.88 -5.99
C LEU A 82 6.89 -18.72 -5.74
N GLY A 83 6.75 -19.88 -5.11
CA GLY A 83 7.86 -20.81 -4.85
C GLY A 83 8.55 -20.61 -3.48
N LEU A 84 8.39 -19.47 -2.83
CA LEU A 84 8.91 -19.20 -1.49
C LEU A 84 7.79 -18.70 -0.58
N ASP A 85 7.72 -19.21 0.65
CA ASP A 85 6.75 -18.79 1.66
C ASP A 85 6.89 -17.30 2.04
N LEU A 86 8.08 -16.74 1.82
CA LEU A 86 8.33 -15.31 2.00
C LEU A 86 7.40 -14.42 1.17
N PHE A 87 7.03 -14.88 -0.03
CA PHE A 87 6.18 -14.15 -0.98
C PHE A 87 4.70 -14.58 -0.95
N LYS A 88 4.35 -15.54 -0.08
CA LYS A 88 2.99 -16.05 0.09
C LYS A 88 2.30 -15.41 1.30
N GLY A 89 1.02 -15.11 1.18
CA GLY A 89 0.19 -14.61 2.28
C GLY A 89 -0.15 -13.13 2.15
N ARG A 90 -0.43 -12.50 3.28
CA ARG A 90 -0.70 -11.06 3.37
C ARG A 90 0.54 -10.33 3.86
N ILE A 91 0.59 -9.03 3.57
CA ILE A 91 1.58 -8.14 4.18
C ILE A 91 1.09 -7.84 5.60
N ASP A 92 1.92 -8.15 6.57
CA ASP A 92 1.73 -7.91 8.00
C ASP A 92 3.09 -7.69 8.69
N GLY A 93 3.11 -7.49 10.01
CA GLY A 93 4.34 -7.31 10.77
C GLY A 93 5.33 -8.47 10.60
N PRO A 94 4.92 -9.74 10.88
CA PRO A 94 5.78 -10.90 10.68
C PRO A 94 6.35 -11.02 9.26
N LYS A 95 5.56 -10.69 8.23
CA LYS A 95 6.02 -10.69 6.85
C LYS A 95 7.09 -9.62 6.62
N CYS A 96 6.90 -8.42 7.15
CA CYS A 96 7.91 -7.35 7.08
C CYS A 96 9.18 -7.75 7.82
N ALA A 97 9.09 -8.32 9.01
CA ALA A 97 10.26 -8.83 9.74
C ALA A 97 11.03 -9.89 8.94
N ALA A 98 10.32 -10.81 8.29
CA ALA A 98 10.95 -11.84 7.44
C ALA A 98 11.64 -11.25 6.21
N LEU A 99 11.03 -10.25 5.57
CA LEU A 99 11.63 -9.52 4.44
C LEU A 99 12.87 -8.73 4.88
N GLY A 100 12.85 -8.12 6.06
CA GLY A 100 14.02 -7.44 6.64
C GLY A 100 15.21 -8.35 6.87
N LYS A 101 14.97 -9.57 7.34
CA LYS A 101 16.04 -10.55 7.56
C LYS A 101 16.70 -11.06 6.28
N SER A 102 16.00 -11.00 5.15
CA SER A 102 16.41 -11.70 3.94
C SER A 102 16.71 -10.78 2.76
N MET A 103 16.02 -9.64 2.66
CA MET A 103 16.01 -8.87 1.42
C MET A 103 16.12 -7.35 1.58
N ILE A 104 15.70 -6.79 2.72
CA ILE A 104 15.59 -5.34 2.91
C ILE A 104 16.40 -4.91 4.12
N ASP A 105 17.36 -4.03 3.93
CA ASP A 105 18.04 -3.36 5.04
C ASP A 105 17.21 -2.15 5.50
N TYR A 106 16.40 -2.34 6.54
CA TYR A 106 15.57 -1.27 7.09
C TYR A 106 16.35 -0.10 7.68
N LYS A 107 17.61 -0.33 8.08
CA LYS A 107 18.48 0.74 8.60
C LYS A 107 18.92 1.72 7.51
N ALA A 108 18.90 1.27 6.26
CA ALA A 108 19.24 2.10 5.12
C ALA A 108 18.00 2.84 4.55
N VAL A 109 16.78 2.60 5.07
CA VAL A 109 15.55 3.25 4.60
C VAL A 109 15.41 4.63 5.20
N ASP A 110 15.21 5.65 4.36
CA ASP A 110 15.02 7.04 4.77
C ASP A 110 13.55 7.42 4.95
N GLU A 111 12.69 6.95 4.04
CA GLU A 111 11.27 7.31 4.02
C GLU A 111 10.42 6.09 3.65
N VAL A 112 9.29 5.93 4.35
CA VAL A 112 8.34 4.84 4.12
C VAL A 112 6.97 5.41 3.77
N PHE A 113 6.31 4.85 2.75
CA PHE A 113 4.94 5.19 2.37
C PHE A 113 4.08 3.94 2.31
N LEU A 114 3.01 3.91 3.13
CA LEU A 114 2.11 2.77 3.28
C LEU A 114 0.72 3.14 2.77
N CYS A 115 0.12 2.31 1.91
CA CYS A 115 -1.26 2.48 1.51
C CYS A 115 -1.97 1.13 1.30
N GLY A 116 -3.10 0.94 1.97
CA GLY A 116 -3.86 -0.30 1.94
C GLY A 116 -4.86 -0.41 3.08
N PRO A 117 -5.26 -1.64 3.44
CA PRO A 117 -6.14 -1.88 4.58
C PRO A 117 -5.55 -1.37 5.90
N GLU A 118 -6.39 -0.80 6.75
CA GLU A 118 -5.97 -0.22 8.03
C GLU A 118 -5.21 -1.20 8.93
N GLU A 119 -5.68 -2.46 9.00
CA GLU A 119 -5.01 -3.51 9.77
C GLU A 119 -3.57 -3.75 9.27
N MET A 120 -3.36 -3.75 7.96
CA MET A 120 -2.02 -3.88 7.36
C MET A 120 -1.15 -2.69 7.74
N ILE A 121 -1.65 -1.48 7.57
CA ILE A 121 -0.90 -0.24 7.86
C ILE A 121 -0.44 -0.23 9.30
N ASN A 122 -1.35 -0.51 10.25
CA ASN A 122 -1.04 -0.49 11.68
C ASN A 122 0.00 -1.56 12.04
N ALA A 123 -0.19 -2.80 11.57
CA ALA A 123 0.75 -3.90 11.86
C ALA A 123 2.14 -3.65 11.27
N VAL A 124 2.20 -3.13 10.05
CA VAL A 124 3.46 -2.83 9.35
C VAL A 124 4.17 -1.65 10.01
N ALA A 125 3.45 -0.57 10.34
CA ALA A 125 4.05 0.61 10.97
C ALA A 125 4.72 0.25 12.30
N VAL A 126 4.04 -0.53 13.17
CA VAL A 126 4.60 -1.01 14.43
C VAL A 126 5.87 -1.83 14.19
N GLN A 127 5.84 -2.78 13.26
CA GLN A 127 7.00 -3.61 12.95
C GLN A 127 8.19 -2.79 12.43
N LEU A 128 7.95 -1.81 11.57
CA LEU A 128 9.03 -0.99 11.02
C LEU A 128 9.64 -0.06 12.09
N GLU A 129 8.85 0.43 13.05
CA GLU A 129 9.36 1.13 14.22
C GLU A 129 10.25 0.21 15.08
N GLU A 130 9.87 -1.05 15.29
CA GLU A 130 10.68 -2.06 15.99
C GLU A 130 12.00 -2.37 15.27
N GLU A 131 12.01 -2.34 13.94
CA GLU A 131 13.21 -2.51 13.12
C GLU A 131 14.12 -1.25 13.09
N GLY A 132 13.69 -0.18 13.75
CA GLY A 132 14.48 1.03 13.96
C GLY A 132 14.19 2.18 13.00
N ILE A 133 13.14 2.10 12.18
CA ILE A 133 12.71 3.22 11.35
C ILE A 133 12.00 4.25 12.23
N ALA A 134 12.41 5.53 12.12
CA ALA A 134 11.79 6.59 12.89
C ALA A 134 10.31 6.77 12.50
N LYS A 135 9.42 6.90 13.47
CA LYS A 135 7.99 7.13 13.25
C LYS A 135 7.70 8.33 12.35
N SER A 136 8.52 9.37 12.42
CA SER A 136 8.42 10.56 11.56
C SER A 136 8.71 10.29 10.09
N SER A 137 9.42 9.20 9.78
CA SER A 137 9.72 8.76 8.42
C SER A 137 8.68 7.79 7.85
N ILE A 138 7.67 7.38 8.65
CA ILE A 138 6.61 6.48 8.23
C ILE A 138 5.35 7.29 7.91
N HIS A 139 4.97 7.31 6.64
CA HIS A 139 3.82 8.01 6.12
C HIS A 139 2.77 7.00 5.64
N PHE A 140 1.50 7.26 5.94
CA PHE A 140 0.43 6.38 5.47
C PHE A 140 -0.80 7.14 5.00
N GLU A 141 -1.55 6.53 4.11
CA GLU A 141 -2.85 6.97 3.65
C GLU A 141 -3.86 5.84 3.77
N LEU A 142 -4.96 6.11 4.47
CA LEU A 142 -6.04 5.14 4.67
C LEU A 142 -7.01 5.22 3.48
N PHE A 143 -7.18 4.10 2.79
CA PHE A 143 -8.28 3.93 1.85
C PHE A 143 -9.54 3.53 2.62
N THR A 144 -10.28 4.51 3.15
CA THR A 144 -11.62 4.25 3.69
C THR A 144 -12.58 4.06 2.53
N SER A 145 -12.95 2.80 2.25
CA SER A 145 -14.08 2.53 1.36
C SER A 145 -15.34 3.20 1.93
N PRO A 146 -16.15 3.91 1.14
CA PRO A 146 -17.39 4.52 1.59
C PRO A 146 -18.38 3.53 2.23
N LEU A 147 -18.26 2.24 1.93
CA LEU A 147 -19.07 1.14 2.46
C LEU A 147 -18.85 0.86 3.95
N GLY A 148 -17.73 1.22 4.54
CA GLY A 148 -17.47 1.03 5.98
C GLY A 148 -18.22 1.99 6.90
N LYS A 149 -18.74 3.11 6.39
CA LYS A 149 -19.53 4.08 7.15
C LYS A 149 -21.03 3.77 7.20
N LEU A 150 -21.54 2.84 6.39
CA LEU A 150 -22.96 2.49 6.38
C LEU A 150 -23.34 1.42 7.41
N GLN A 151 -22.38 0.75 8.04
CA GLN A 151 -22.68 -0.28 9.06
C GLN A 151 -22.59 0.18 10.51
N ALA A 152 -22.22 1.45 10.76
CA ALA A 152 -22.10 1.98 12.13
C ALA A 152 -23.31 2.81 12.59
N ASN A 153 -24.37 2.96 11.80
CA ASN A 153 -25.54 3.80 12.12
C ASN A 153 -26.90 3.08 12.10
N GLU A 154 -26.94 1.76 12.28
CA GLU A 154 -28.22 1.05 12.44
C GLU A 154 -28.36 0.47 13.84
N THR A 155 -28.63 1.33 14.83
CA THR A 155 -29.38 0.96 16.02
C THR A 155 -30.11 2.20 16.56
N GLN A 156 -31.20 2.59 15.88
CA GLN A 156 -32.28 3.33 16.52
C GLN A 156 -33.59 2.64 16.13
N PRO A 157 -34.51 2.40 17.09
CA PRO A 157 -35.77 1.70 16.82
C PRO A 157 -36.70 2.59 16.03
N VAL A 158 -37.20 2.05 14.92
CA VAL A 158 -38.25 2.66 14.12
C VAL A 158 -39.57 2.53 14.89
N THR A 159 -40.14 3.66 15.28
CA THR A 159 -41.54 3.75 15.65
C THR A 159 -42.38 3.77 14.36
N GLU A 160 -43.29 2.82 14.27
CA GLU A 160 -44.32 2.75 13.25
C GLU A 160 -45.12 4.04 13.23
N ASP A 161 -45.21 4.66 12.05
CA ASP A 161 -46.38 5.45 11.66
C ASP A 161 -46.57 5.36 10.15
N ASP A 162 -47.68 4.72 9.80
CA ASP A 162 -48.20 4.52 8.44
C ASP A 162 -48.44 5.83 7.69
N LYS A 163 -47.92 5.94 6.46
CA LYS A 163 -48.62 6.64 5.35
C LYS A 163 -48.10 6.18 4.00
N ASP A 164 -48.99 5.52 3.30
CA ASP A 164 -48.95 5.15 1.88
C ASP A 164 -48.50 6.32 0.97
N VAL A 165 -47.49 6.10 0.16
CA VAL A 165 -47.16 6.96 -0.99
C VAL A 165 -47.22 6.11 -2.25
N GLU A 166 -48.27 6.33 -3.01
CA GLU A 166 -48.54 5.76 -4.33
C GLU A 166 -47.57 6.40 -5.36
N VAL A 167 -46.75 5.60 -6.00
CA VAL A 167 -45.87 6.04 -7.11
C VAL A 167 -46.56 5.68 -8.42
N GLN A 168 -47.07 6.66 -9.16
CA GLN A 168 -47.54 6.50 -10.52
C GLN A 168 -46.38 6.53 -11.51
N LEU A 169 -46.17 5.41 -12.21
CA LEU A 169 -45.35 5.31 -13.40
C LEU A 169 -46.15 5.69 -14.63
N THR A 170 -45.73 6.72 -15.34
CA THR A 170 -46.25 7.04 -16.68
C THR A 170 -45.29 6.51 -17.73
N LEU A 171 -45.82 5.72 -18.65
CA LEU A 171 -45.17 5.20 -19.86
C LEU A 171 -44.94 6.29 -20.89
#